data_844ef6116cd643e2d81a15d862b9c6dc
#
_entry.id   844ef6116cd643e2d81a15d862b9c6dc
#
_cell.length_a   1.000
_cell.length_b   1.000
_cell.length_c   1.000
_cell.angle_alpha   90.00
_cell.angle_beta   90.00
_cell.angle_gamma   90.00
#
_symmetry.space_group_name_H-M   'P 1'
#
loop_
_entity.id
_entity.type
_entity.pdbx_description
1 polymer ?
#
loop_
_entity_poly.entity_id
_entity_poly.type
_entity_poly.pdbx_seq_one_letter_code
_entity_poly.pdbx_strand_id
1 'polypeptide(L)' 'SQSRLMAEMTVDLADKESGSFSFGQGNTTYEVKDKKMIIRVENEGHTKTYHYVKKEDHK' A
#
# COMPACT_ATOMS: atom_id res chain seq x y z
N SER A 1 -6.27 11.39 -5.61
CA SER A 1 -4.93 11.96 -5.58
C SER A 1 -3.90 10.91 -6.00
N GLN A 2 -2.73 11.37 -6.33
CA GLN A 2 -1.66 10.46 -6.73
C GLN A 2 -1.27 9.53 -5.59
N SER A 3 -1.28 10.03 -4.38
CA SER A 3 -0.93 9.20 -3.23
C SER A 3 -1.90 8.04 -3.09
N ARG A 4 -3.19 8.33 -3.23
CA ARG A 4 -4.19 7.28 -3.09
C ARG A 4 -4.08 6.26 -4.21
N LEU A 5 -3.78 6.73 -5.42
CA LEU A 5 -3.63 5.82 -6.54
C LEU A 5 -2.46 4.87 -6.31
N MET A 6 -1.35 5.39 -5.82
CA MET A 6 -0.22 4.53 -5.52
C MET A 6 -0.55 3.53 -4.41
N ALA A 7 -1.33 3.97 -3.41
CA ALA A 7 -1.73 3.04 -2.37
C ALA A 7 -2.59 1.92 -2.92
N GLU A 8 -3.53 2.26 -3.80
CA GLU A 8 -4.40 1.24 -4.37
C GLU A 8 -3.64 0.27 -5.26
N MET A 9 -2.68 0.78 -6.02
CA MET A 9 -1.86 -0.11 -6.81
C MET A 9 -1.03 -1.04 -5.93
N THR A 10 -0.58 -0.52 -4.79
CA THR A 10 0.18 -1.35 -3.87
C THR A 10 -0.67 -2.48 -3.31
N VAL A 11 -1.95 -2.21 -3.02
CA VAL A 11 -2.84 -3.26 -2.56
C VAL A 11 -2.92 -4.38 -3.59
N ASP A 12 -3.03 -4.01 -4.86
CA ASP A 12 -3.15 -5.01 -5.92
C ASP A 12 -1.86 -5.80 -6.12
N LEU A 13 -0.73 -5.15 -5.96
CA LEU A 13 0.56 -5.78 -6.25
C LEU A 13 1.14 -6.54 -5.07
N ALA A 14 0.71 -6.22 -3.87
CA ALA A 14 1.29 -6.81 -2.67
C ALA A 14 0.95 -8.29 -2.60
N ASP A 15 1.97 -9.12 -2.47
CA ASP A 15 1.76 -10.55 -2.36
C ASP A 15 2.51 -11.16 -1.18
N LYS A 16 3.04 -10.31 -0.31
CA LYS A 16 3.78 -10.76 0.87
C LYS A 16 3.22 -10.04 2.08
N GLU A 17 3.78 -10.33 3.23
CA GLU A 17 3.35 -9.68 4.44
C GLU A 17 3.89 -8.26 4.56
N SER A 18 4.98 -7.97 3.88
CA SER A 18 5.52 -6.62 3.87
C SER A 18 6.38 -6.46 2.63
N GLY A 19 6.57 -5.22 2.25
CA GLY A 19 7.38 -4.93 1.09
C GLY A 19 7.29 -3.48 0.72
N SER A 20 7.86 -3.16 -0.43
CA SER A 20 7.83 -1.79 -0.93
C SER A 20 7.83 -1.81 -2.45
N PHE A 21 7.30 -0.73 -3.00
CA PHE A 21 7.29 -0.52 -4.44
C PHE A 21 7.73 0.89 -4.77
N SER A 22 8.37 1.04 -5.91
CA SER A 22 8.77 2.35 -6.42
C SER A 22 7.91 2.69 -7.63
N PHE A 23 7.39 3.90 -7.63
CA PHE A 23 6.62 4.42 -8.75
C PHE A 23 7.31 5.69 -9.25
N GLY A 24 6.92 6.12 -10.43
CA GLY A 24 7.53 7.32 -10.98
C GLY A 24 7.32 8.55 -10.12
N GLN A 25 6.25 8.59 -9.34
CA GLN A 25 5.89 9.76 -8.54
C GLN A 25 6.21 9.61 -7.08
N GLY A 26 6.67 8.45 -6.65
CA GLY A 26 6.96 8.23 -5.25
C GLY A 26 7.14 6.78 -4.97
N ASN A 27 7.02 6.42 -3.69
CA ASN A 27 7.16 5.02 -3.34
C ASN A 27 6.20 4.68 -2.22
N THR A 28 5.97 3.38 -2.07
CA THR A 28 5.10 2.89 -1.03
C THR A 28 5.79 1.81 -0.25
N THR A 29 5.40 1.69 1.01
CA THR A 29 5.84 0.62 1.88
C THR A 29 4.58 0.04 2.51
N TYR A 30 4.48 -1.27 2.57
CA TYR A 30 3.28 -1.86 3.10
C TYR A 30 3.59 -2.95 4.11
N GLU A 31 2.62 -3.16 4.97
CA GLU A 31 2.70 -4.20 5.99
C GLU A 31 1.31 -4.76 6.21
N VAL A 32 1.21 -6.09 6.23
CA VAL A 32 -0.05 -6.76 6.50
C VAL A 32 -0.03 -7.26 7.93
N LYS A 33 -1.06 -6.90 8.68
CA LYS A 33 -1.13 -7.28 10.08
C LYS A 33 -2.59 -7.44 10.48
N ASP A 34 -2.94 -8.62 10.98
CA ASP A 34 -4.30 -8.88 11.46
C ASP A 34 -5.34 -8.59 10.38
N LYS A 35 -5.09 -9.07 9.18
CA LYS A 35 -6.00 -8.91 8.05
C LYS A 35 -6.18 -7.47 7.62
N LYS A 36 -5.29 -6.60 8.04
CA LYS A 36 -5.27 -5.22 7.59
C LYS A 36 -3.98 -4.97 6.86
N MET A 37 -4.06 -4.12 5.86
CA MET A 37 -2.87 -3.69 5.15
C MET A 37 -2.66 -2.22 5.41
N ILE A 38 -1.50 -1.89 5.93
CA ILE A 38 -1.12 -0.52 6.22
C ILE A 38 -0.13 -0.10 5.16
N ILE A 39 -0.44 0.96 4.44
CA ILE A 39 0.39 1.41 3.34
C ILE A 39 0.82 2.83 3.60
N ARG A 40 2.12 3.04 3.58
CA ARG A 40 2.69 4.38 3.69
C ARG A 40 3.12 4.82 2.32
N VAL A 41 2.62 5.95 1.88
CA VAL A 41 2.93 6.50 0.57
C VAL A 41 3.77 7.74 0.76
N GLU A 42 4.92 7.77 0.09
CA GLU A 42 5.79 8.94 0.11
C GLU A 42 5.79 9.56 -1.27
N ASN A 43 5.41 10.82 -1.35
CA ASN A 43 5.27 11.52 -2.60
C ASN A 43 5.72 12.95 -2.40
N GLU A 44 6.83 13.33 -3.06
CA GLU A 44 7.33 14.70 -3.04
C GLU A 44 7.50 15.24 -1.63
N GLY A 45 8.12 14.46 -0.75
CA GLY A 45 8.37 14.91 0.59
C GLY A 45 7.19 14.81 1.54
N HIS A 46 6.05 14.36 1.05
CA HIS A 46 4.87 14.16 1.87
C HIS A 46 4.65 12.69 2.09
N THR A 47 4.21 12.34 3.29
CA THR A 47 3.91 10.95 3.62
C THR A 47 2.47 10.84 4.06
N LYS A 48 1.77 9.88 3.49
CA LYS A 48 0.41 9.57 3.88
C LYS A 48 0.31 8.10 4.20
N THR A 49 -0.53 7.78 5.16
CA THR A 49 -0.73 6.40 5.56
C THR A 49 -2.18 6.02 5.30
N TYR A 50 -2.35 4.86 4.66
CA TYR A 50 -3.66 4.34 4.31
C TYR A 50 -3.85 2.99 4.96
N HIS A 51 -5.08 2.69 5.32
CA HIS A 51 -5.43 1.43 5.94
C HIS A 51 -6.48 0.74 5.09
N TYR A 52 -6.23 -0.50 4.75
CA TYR A 52 -7.17 -1.29 3.97
C TYR A 52 -7.43 -2.60 4.70
N VAL A 53 -8.65 -3.09 4.58
CA VAL A 53 -8.97 -4.41 5.09
C VAL A 53 -8.63 -5.41 4.00
N LYS A 54 -7.79 -6.36 4.33
CA LYS A 54 -7.41 -7.37 3.37
C LYS A 54 -8.45 -8.46 3.41
N LYS A 55 -9.18 -8.60 2.32
CA LYS A 55 -10.20 -9.63 2.24
C LYS A 55 -9.57 -10.96 1.94
N GLU A 56 -10.05 -11.97 2.63
CA GLU A 56 -9.62 -13.30 2.31
C GLU A 56 -10.37 -13.79 1.12
N ASP A 57 -9.70 -14.60 0.36
CA ASP A 57 -10.26 -15.14 -0.83
C ASP A 57 -10.99 -16.42 -0.48
N HIS A 58 -12.29 -16.37 -0.48
CA HIS A 58 -13.08 -17.54 -0.18
C HIS A 58 -13.50 -18.22 -1.44
N LYS A 59 -13.50 -19.50 -1.33
CA LYS A 59 -13.91 -20.16 -2.54
C LYS A 59 -15.00 -21.05 -2.32
#